data_531cf5b82d353d16499d529efeedd271
#
_entry.id   531cf5b82d353d16499d529efeedd271
#
_cell.length_a   1.000
_cell.length_b   1.000
_cell.length_c   1.000
_cell.angle_alpha   90.00
_cell.angle_beta   90.00
_cell.angle_gamma   90.00
#
_symmetry.space_group_name_H-M   'P 1'
#
loop_
_entity.id
_entity.type
_entity.pdbx_description
1 polymer ?
#
loop_
_entity_poly.entity_id
_entity_poly.type
_entity_poly.pdbx_seq_one_letter_code
_entity_poly.pdbx_strand_id
1 'polypeptide(L)'
;MRVSWETVTRPPKHPFRISRTTGHEAGAERVWVHIECDGVEGWGEADPNSYYGESARTVIAALEQMRSVVEAARGPEALESIERDIERAVNHSRSARAAVSTALHDLVGKRAGLPLWKMWGLSPAEAPQSSFTIGLDEPDVLRRKVEEAAGYPILKVKLGTDRDEEVLRIIRQGAGDKVLRVDANAAWEAEEALEKIAMLADFGVEFVEQPLPPDDRDGYRFLHGKSALPVIVDESCVDSSDIPGLVGLAHGINIKLAKCGGPREGLRMIHTARSCGLQVMIGCMLESTLGIAPAAHLASLVDYADLDGAALLATDPFVGPGLQGAEIRVGDGPGLGVERA
;
A
#
# COMPACT_ATOMS: atom_id res chain seq x y z
N MET A 1 -26.99 -10.12 3.73
CA MET A 1 -26.23 -9.00 3.14
C MET A 1 -26.47 -8.95 1.64
N ARG A 2 -26.27 -7.78 1.00
CA ARG A 2 -26.37 -7.60 -0.45
C ARG A 2 -25.07 -6.96 -0.95
N VAL A 3 -24.47 -7.52 -2.00
CA VAL A 3 -23.19 -7.07 -2.57
C VAL A 3 -23.43 -6.44 -3.93
N SER A 4 -22.85 -5.27 -4.16
CA SER A 4 -22.81 -4.59 -5.46
C SER A 4 -21.47 -3.90 -5.69
N TRP A 5 -21.18 -3.49 -6.92
CA TRP A 5 -19.93 -2.81 -7.28
C TRP A 5 -20.11 -1.92 -8.50
N GLU A 6 -19.19 -0.98 -8.63
CA GLU A 6 -19.05 -0.12 -9.79
C GLU A 6 -17.57 -0.01 -10.23
N THR A 7 -17.32 0.07 -11.54
CA THR A 7 -15.98 0.30 -12.08
C THR A 7 -15.78 1.78 -12.34
N VAL A 8 -14.64 2.31 -11.92
CA VAL A 8 -14.27 3.72 -12.07
C VAL A 8 -12.85 3.86 -12.59
N THR A 9 -12.59 4.91 -13.36
CA THR A 9 -11.24 5.27 -13.82
C THR A 9 -10.77 6.53 -13.10
N ARG A 10 -9.57 6.50 -12.54
CA ARG A 10 -8.99 7.64 -11.82
C ARG A 10 -7.59 7.96 -12.37
N PRO A 11 -7.42 9.10 -13.06
CA PRO A 11 -6.11 9.51 -13.54
C PRO A 11 -5.26 10.09 -12.38
N PRO A 12 -3.94 9.89 -12.40
CA PRO A 12 -3.02 10.60 -11.52
C PRO A 12 -2.93 12.08 -11.92
N LYS A 13 -2.46 12.95 -10.99
CA LYS A 13 -2.17 14.38 -11.26
C LYS A 13 -1.07 14.54 -12.30
N HIS A 14 -0.04 13.73 -12.20
CA HIS A 14 1.10 13.65 -13.11
C HIS A 14 1.25 12.21 -13.61
N PRO A 15 1.79 11.98 -14.81
CA PRO A 15 2.14 10.63 -15.24
C PRO A 15 2.99 9.94 -14.18
N PHE A 16 2.55 8.77 -13.70
CA PHE A 16 3.26 8.05 -12.65
C PHE A 16 4.11 6.95 -13.28
N ARG A 17 5.44 7.10 -13.19
CA ARG A 17 6.40 6.18 -13.83
C ARG A 17 7.28 5.51 -12.78
N ILE A 18 7.49 4.22 -12.98
CA ILE A 18 8.46 3.40 -12.24
C ILE A 18 9.33 2.63 -13.25
N SER A 19 10.42 2.00 -12.81
CA SER A 19 11.39 1.32 -13.69
C SER A 19 10.75 0.33 -14.67
N ARG A 20 9.71 -0.37 -14.29
CA ARG A 20 9.04 -1.40 -15.11
C ARG A 20 7.77 -0.94 -15.83
N THR A 21 7.40 0.35 -15.76
CA THR A 21 6.20 0.86 -16.46
C THR A 21 6.48 2.17 -17.18
N THR A 22 5.88 2.36 -18.35
CA THR A 22 5.99 3.59 -19.14
C THR A 22 5.09 4.72 -18.68
N GLY A 23 4.28 4.49 -17.62
CA GLY A 23 3.34 5.45 -17.04
C GLY A 23 1.89 5.20 -17.45
N HIS A 24 0.95 5.45 -16.54
CA HIS A 24 -0.49 5.39 -16.79
C HIS A 24 -1.04 6.82 -16.92
N GLU A 25 -1.04 7.37 -18.13
CA GLU A 25 -1.60 8.71 -18.39
C GLU A 25 -3.14 8.70 -18.33
N ALA A 26 -3.76 7.62 -18.80
CA ALA A 26 -5.21 7.48 -18.88
C ALA A 26 -5.90 7.12 -17.56
N GLY A 27 -5.13 6.87 -16.50
CA GLY A 27 -5.64 6.34 -15.24
C GLY A 27 -5.86 4.82 -15.27
N ALA A 28 -5.85 4.21 -14.09
CA ALA A 28 -6.19 2.79 -13.90
C ALA A 28 -7.67 2.63 -13.55
N GLU A 29 -8.25 1.51 -14.00
CA GLU A 29 -9.59 1.11 -13.57
C GLU A 29 -9.52 0.54 -12.15
N ARG A 30 -10.45 0.97 -11.29
CA ARG A 30 -10.67 0.48 -9.95
C ARG A 30 -12.09 -0.04 -9.82
N VAL A 31 -12.34 -0.87 -8.82
CA VAL A 31 -13.68 -1.38 -8.55
C VAL A 31 -14.05 -1.04 -7.10
N TRP A 32 -15.09 -0.22 -6.94
CA TRP A 32 -15.66 0.05 -5.64
C TRP A 32 -16.70 -0.99 -5.30
N VAL A 33 -16.56 -1.58 -4.13
CA VAL A 33 -17.45 -2.62 -3.59
C VAL A 33 -18.31 -2.01 -2.50
N HIS A 34 -19.58 -2.36 -2.54
CA HIS A 34 -20.58 -1.91 -1.60
C HIS A 34 -21.33 -3.12 -1.04
N ILE A 35 -21.39 -3.21 0.30
CA ILE A 35 -22.10 -4.28 1.03
C ILE A 35 -23.11 -3.62 1.94
N GLU A 36 -24.39 -3.98 1.77
CA GLU A 36 -25.51 -3.49 2.58
C GLU A 36 -26.07 -4.59 3.46
N CYS A 37 -26.33 -4.27 4.73
CA CYS A 37 -27.02 -5.14 5.70
C CYS A 37 -27.89 -4.31 6.64
N ASP A 38 -29.19 -4.58 6.65
CA ASP A 38 -30.17 -3.95 7.54
C ASP A 38 -30.15 -2.41 7.48
N GLY A 39 -29.96 -1.85 6.27
CA GLY A 39 -29.91 -0.40 6.02
C GLY A 39 -28.60 0.28 6.39
N VAL A 40 -27.56 -0.49 6.77
CA VAL A 40 -26.20 0.02 6.98
C VAL A 40 -25.32 -0.43 5.82
N GLU A 41 -24.45 0.47 5.35
CA GLU A 41 -23.60 0.27 4.18
C GLU A 41 -22.12 0.26 4.54
N GLY A 42 -21.37 -0.71 4.00
CA GLY A 42 -19.92 -0.77 4.05
C GLY A 42 -19.31 -0.65 2.66
N TRP A 43 -18.18 0.04 2.56
CA TRP A 43 -17.51 0.33 1.30
C TRP A 43 -16.06 -0.15 1.30
N GLY A 44 -15.56 -0.52 0.10
CA GLY A 44 -14.17 -0.88 -0.11
C GLY A 44 -13.75 -0.67 -1.56
N GLU A 45 -12.46 -0.52 -1.78
CA GLU A 45 -11.87 -0.31 -3.11
C GLU A 45 -10.93 -1.47 -3.47
N ALA A 46 -11.06 -1.98 -4.69
CA ALA A 46 -10.08 -2.86 -5.31
C ALA A 46 -9.25 -2.05 -6.30
N ASP A 47 -7.92 -2.07 -6.15
CA ASP A 47 -6.95 -1.52 -7.09
C ASP A 47 -6.18 -2.67 -7.75
N PRO A 48 -6.72 -3.24 -8.86
CA PRO A 48 -6.09 -4.36 -9.55
C PRO A 48 -4.78 -3.91 -10.21
N ASN A 49 -3.74 -4.71 -10.03
CA ASN A 49 -2.44 -4.43 -10.63
C ASN A 49 -2.00 -5.58 -11.55
N SER A 50 -1.66 -5.24 -12.80
CA SER A 50 -1.23 -6.21 -13.81
C SER A 50 0.04 -6.98 -13.44
N TYR A 51 0.89 -6.42 -12.59
CA TYR A 51 2.06 -7.11 -12.05
C TYR A 51 1.67 -8.38 -11.26
N TYR A 52 0.55 -8.33 -10.56
CA TYR A 52 -0.03 -9.49 -9.82
C TYR A 52 -1.04 -10.27 -10.68
N GLY A 53 -1.13 -10.00 -11.99
CA GLY A 53 -2.06 -10.69 -12.89
C GLY A 53 -3.51 -10.23 -12.76
N GLU A 54 -3.76 -9.07 -12.17
CA GLU A 54 -5.11 -8.56 -11.91
C GLU A 54 -5.50 -7.42 -12.87
N SER A 55 -6.79 -7.32 -13.14
CA SER A 55 -7.46 -6.25 -13.88
C SER A 55 -8.88 -6.05 -13.33
N ALA A 56 -9.55 -4.95 -13.67
CA ALA A 56 -10.94 -4.74 -13.27
C ALA A 56 -11.85 -5.92 -13.69
N ARG A 57 -11.58 -6.53 -14.83
CA ARG A 57 -12.33 -7.71 -15.32
C ARG A 57 -12.13 -8.94 -14.43
N THR A 58 -10.90 -9.22 -14.01
CA THR A 58 -10.62 -10.35 -13.09
C THR A 58 -11.18 -10.09 -11.70
N VAL A 59 -11.15 -8.84 -11.24
CA VAL A 59 -11.80 -8.42 -9.98
C VAL A 59 -13.29 -8.67 -10.03
N ILE A 60 -13.99 -8.23 -11.09
CA ILE A 60 -15.45 -8.43 -11.24
C ILE A 60 -15.78 -9.92 -11.25
N ALA A 61 -15.05 -10.74 -11.98
CA ALA A 61 -15.26 -12.19 -12.01
C ALA A 61 -15.07 -12.84 -10.62
N ALA A 62 -14.12 -12.36 -9.84
CA ALA A 62 -13.92 -12.79 -8.46
C ALA A 62 -15.06 -12.34 -7.54
N LEU A 63 -15.52 -11.10 -7.67
CA LEU A 63 -16.63 -10.55 -6.90
C LEU A 63 -17.94 -11.32 -7.13
N GLU A 64 -18.21 -11.76 -8.37
CA GLU A 64 -19.37 -12.61 -8.68
C GLU A 64 -19.34 -13.94 -7.91
N GLN A 65 -18.16 -14.54 -7.73
CA GLN A 65 -17.99 -15.76 -6.94
C GLN A 65 -18.10 -15.48 -5.44
N MET A 66 -17.50 -14.39 -4.95
CA MET A 66 -17.56 -14.00 -3.52
C MET A 66 -18.96 -13.59 -3.09
N ARG A 67 -19.78 -13.03 -3.99
CA ARG A 67 -21.15 -12.59 -3.71
C ARG A 67 -21.95 -13.66 -3.00
N SER A 68 -21.94 -14.89 -3.51
CA SER A 68 -22.71 -15.99 -2.93
C SER A 68 -22.28 -16.32 -1.50
N VAL A 69 -20.98 -16.21 -1.20
CA VAL A 69 -20.41 -16.44 0.13
C VAL A 69 -20.88 -15.34 1.11
N VAL A 70 -20.74 -14.08 0.71
CA VAL A 70 -21.11 -12.94 1.55
C VAL A 70 -22.61 -12.89 1.80
N GLU A 71 -23.42 -13.10 0.76
CA GLU A 71 -24.90 -13.05 0.87
C GLU A 71 -25.49 -14.23 1.65
N ALA A 72 -24.82 -15.38 1.70
CA ALA A 72 -25.21 -16.52 2.50
C ALA A 72 -24.86 -16.39 3.99
N ALA A 73 -23.96 -15.48 4.36
CA ALA A 73 -23.58 -15.27 5.76
C ALA A 73 -24.74 -14.65 6.56
N ARG A 74 -24.92 -15.09 7.81
CA ARG A 74 -26.03 -14.67 8.69
C ARG A 74 -25.93 -13.21 9.13
N GLY A 75 -24.73 -12.63 9.12
CA GLY A 75 -24.44 -11.23 9.48
C GLY A 75 -22.97 -10.94 9.24
N PRO A 76 -22.58 -9.65 9.20
CA PRO A 76 -21.20 -9.25 8.89
C PRO A 76 -20.23 -9.48 10.06
N GLU A 77 -20.71 -9.73 11.29
CA GLU A 77 -19.89 -9.79 12.50
C GLU A 77 -18.94 -11.01 12.54
N ALA A 78 -19.25 -12.07 11.77
CA ALA A 78 -18.44 -13.28 11.70
C ALA A 78 -17.29 -13.15 10.67
N LEU A 79 -16.56 -12.03 10.70
CA LEU A 79 -15.52 -11.68 9.73
C LEU A 79 -14.53 -12.83 9.45
N GLU A 80 -14.04 -13.50 10.49
CA GLU A 80 -13.09 -14.62 10.35
C GLU A 80 -13.61 -15.73 9.45
N SER A 81 -14.85 -16.15 9.68
CA SER A 81 -15.43 -17.24 8.90
C SER A 81 -15.77 -16.82 7.48
N ILE A 82 -16.27 -15.59 7.30
CA ILE A 82 -16.62 -15.05 5.99
C ILE A 82 -15.37 -14.93 5.12
N GLU A 83 -14.31 -14.31 5.64
CA GLU A 83 -13.05 -14.12 4.90
C GLU A 83 -12.36 -15.45 4.58
N ARG A 84 -12.36 -16.40 5.49
CA ARG A 84 -11.87 -17.76 5.21
C ARG A 84 -12.66 -18.46 4.10
N ASP A 85 -13.97 -18.29 4.09
CA ASP A 85 -14.83 -18.92 3.07
C ASP A 85 -14.68 -18.19 1.72
N ILE A 86 -14.47 -16.87 1.73
CA ILE A 86 -14.08 -16.09 0.55
C ILE A 86 -12.74 -16.59 -0.01
N GLU A 87 -11.73 -16.78 0.84
CA GLU A 87 -10.41 -17.26 0.42
C GLU A 87 -10.47 -18.65 -0.22
N ARG A 88 -11.32 -19.54 0.30
CA ARG A 88 -11.59 -20.86 -0.30
C ARG A 88 -12.29 -20.78 -1.64
N ALA A 89 -13.19 -19.82 -1.81
CA ALA A 89 -13.93 -19.61 -3.06
C ALA A 89 -13.06 -18.95 -4.15
N VAL A 90 -12.17 -18.01 -3.75
CA VAL A 90 -11.37 -17.20 -4.67
C VAL A 90 -9.95 -17.07 -4.15
N ASN A 91 -9.06 -17.93 -4.63
CA ASN A 91 -7.70 -18.03 -4.10
C ASN A 91 -6.76 -16.88 -4.56
N HIS A 92 -6.96 -16.28 -5.74
CA HIS A 92 -5.94 -15.43 -6.37
C HIS A 92 -6.30 -13.94 -6.55
N SER A 93 -7.52 -13.53 -6.40
CA SER A 93 -7.91 -12.13 -6.62
C SER A 93 -7.79 -11.31 -5.34
N ARG A 94 -6.54 -10.94 -4.99
CA ARG A 94 -6.27 -10.29 -3.70
C ARG A 94 -6.85 -8.90 -3.60
N SER A 95 -6.83 -8.10 -4.67
CA SER A 95 -7.45 -6.76 -4.66
C SER A 95 -8.97 -6.85 -4.49
N ALA A 96 -9.64 -7.83 -5.11
CA ALA A 96 -11.07 -8.08 -4.89
C ALA A 96 -11.36 -8.50 -3.45
N ARG A 97 -10.52 -9.40 -2.89
CA ARG A 97 -10.63 -9.79 -1.47
C ARG A 97 -10.43 -8.60 -0.54
N ALA A 98 -9.44 -7.74 -0.83
CA ALA A 98 -9.18 -6.53 -0.06
C ALA A 98 -10.39 -5.59 -0.03
N ALA A 99 -11.03 -5.37 -1.17
CA ALA A 99 -12.24 -4.56 -1.24
C ALA A 99 -13.40 -5.13 -0.43
N VAL A 100 -13.65 -6.44 -0.54
CA VAL A 100 -14.73 -7.12 0.22
C VAL A 100 -14.41 -7.13 1.72
N SER A 101 -13.17 -7.45 2.11
CA SER A 101 -12.73 -7.41 3.50
C SER A 101 -12.88 -6.01 4.09
N THR A 102 -12.43 -4.98 3.37
CA THR A 102 -12.58 -3.58 3.79
C THR A 102 -14.04 -3.18 3.97
N ALA A 103 -14.91 -3.52 3.00
CA ALA A 103 -16.33 -3.22 3.07
C ALA A 103 -17.02 -3.92 4.26
N LEU A 104 -16.65 -5.17 4.56
CA LEU A 104 -17.15 -5.90 5.73
C LEU A 104 -16.70 -5.26 7.05
N HIS A 105 -15.43 -4.85 7.16
CA HIS A 105 -14.93 -4.16 8.34
C HIS A 105 -15.59 -2.79 8.53
N ASP A 106 -15.79 -2.03 7.46
CA ASP A 106 -16.51 -0.77 7.48
C ASP A 106 -17.96 -0.96 7.98
N LEU A 107 -18.65 -1.95 7.43
CA LEU A 107 -20.01 -2.31 7.81
C LEU A 107 -20.10 -2.69 9.30
N VAL A 108 -19.19 -3.54 9.79
CA VAL A 108 -19.16 -3.95 11.21
C VAL A 108 -18.87 -2.76 12.12
N GLY A 109 -17.90 -1.91 11.75
CA GLY A 109 -17.57 -0.70 12.51
C GLY A 109 -18.76 0.27 12.60
N LYS A 110 -19.47 0.49 11.49
CA LYS A 110 -20.68 1.33 11.45
C LYS A 110 -21.81 0.75 12.30
N ARG A 111 -22.05 -0.54 12.24
CA ARG A 111 -23.05 -1.22 13.10
C ARG A 111 -22.69 -1.16 14.58
N ALA A 112 -21.39 -1.22 14.92
CA ALA A 112 -20.91 -1.10 16.30
C ALA A 112 -20.84 0.35 16.79
N GLY A 113 -20.96 1.35 15.90
CA GLY A 113 -20.78 2.76 16.22
C GLY A 113 -19.33 3.13 16.58
N LEU A 114 -18.34 2.37 16.10
CA LEU A 114 -16.93 2.53 16.42
C LEU A 114 -16.08 2.66 15.16
N PRO A 115 -15.05 3.55 15.14
CA PRO A 115 -14.04 3.55 14.09
C PRO A 115 -13.19 2.29 14.18
N LEU A 116 -12.60 1.86 13.04
CA LEU A 116 -11.82 0.62 12.98
C LEU A 116 -10.65 0.61 13.94
N TRP A 117 -9.92 1.72 14.10
CA TRP A 117 -8.81 1.79 15.04
C TRP A 117 -9.23 1.48 16.48
N LYS A 118 -10.42 1.93 16.94
CA LYS A 118 -10.97 1.59 18.26
C LYS A 118 -11.35 0.12 18.35
N MET A 119 -11.93 -0.45 17.28
CA MET A 119 -12.27 -1.87 17.23
C MET A 119 -11.04 -2.76 17.35
N TRP A 120 -9.90 -2.30 16.84
CA TRP A 120 -8.61 -3.02 16.93
C TRP A 120 -7.77 -2.64 18.15
N GLY A 121 -8.27 -1.74 19.02
CA GLY A 121 -7.57 -1.34 20.25
C GLY A 121 -6.31 -0.49 20.00
N LEU A 122 -6.31 0.31 18.93
CA LEU A 122 -5.15 1.09 18.47
C LEU A 122 -5.21 2.55 18.92
N SER A 123 -4.08 3.25 18.82
CA SER A 123 -3.93 4.68 19.12
C SER A 123 -3.39 5.43 17.89
N PRO A 124 -4.22 6.18 17.16
CA PRO A 124 -3.79 6.91 15.95
C PRO A 124 -2.65 7.90 16.20
N ALA A 125 -2.48 8.38 17.43
CA ALA A 125 -1.40 9.32 17.78
C ALA A 125 0.01 8.70 17.66
N GLU A 126 0.11 7.38 17.57
CA GLU A 126 1.37 6.64 17.41
C GLU A 126 1.72 6.38 15.95
N ALA A 127 0.91 6.83 15.00
CA ALA A 127 1.18 6.64 13.57
C ALA A 127 2.42 7.44 13.14
N PRO A 128 3.34 6.83 12.36
CA PRO A 128 4.47 7.55 11.78
C PRO A 128 4.00 8.53 10.71
N GLN A 129 4.86 9.51 10.37
CA GLN A 129 4.61 10.34 9.20
C GLN A 129 4.75 9.53 7.91
N SER A 130 3.90 9.84 6.92
CA SER A 130 3.97 9.22 5.60
C SER A 130 5.01 9.88 4.72
N SER A 131 5.66 9.10 3.87
CA SER A 131 6.40 9.62 2.74
C SER A 131 5.47 10.17 1.65
N PHE A 132 6.05 11.01 0.77
CA PHE A 132 5.44 11.45 -0.47
C PHE A 132 6.30 10.97 -1.65
N THR A 133 5.68 10.33 -2.64
CA THR A 133 6.38 9.64 -3.72
C THR A 133 6.72 10.56 -4.90
N ILE A 134 8.00 10.54 -5.29
CA ILE A 134 8.52 11.16 -6.50
C ILE A 134 8.79 10.05 -7.52
N GLY A 135 7.88 9.91 -8.50
CA GLY A 135 8.06 8.96 -9.61
C GLY A 135 9.12 9.44 -10.61
N LEU A 136 9.64 8.49 -11.41
CA LEU A 136 10.62 8.76 -12.46
C LEU A 136 10.10 9.79 -13.47
N ASP A 137 10.97 10.74 -13.83
CA ASP A 137 10.66 11.75 -14.86
C ASP A 137 11.93 12.46 -15.37
N GLU A 138 11.75 13.39 -16.29
CA GLU A 138 12.81 14.26 -16.77
C GLU A 138 13.26 15.27 -15.69
N PRO A 139 14.52 15.74 -15.72
CA PRO A 139 15.12 16.59 -14.69
C PRO A 139 14.27 17.80 -14.27
N ASP A 140 13.69 18.51 -15.22
CA ASP A 140 12.89 19.72 -14.93
C ASP A 140 11.54 19.37 -14.27
N VAL A 141 10.97 18.20 -14.60
CA VAL A 141 9.75 17.70 -13.97
C VAL A 141 10.06 17.23 -12.55
N LEU A 142 11.18 16.54 -12.33
CA LEU A 142 11.64 16.13 -10.99
C LEU A 142 11.80 17.32 -10.06
N ARG A 143 12.44 18.42 -10.51
CA ARG A 143 12.57 19.65 -9.71
C ARG A 143 11.21 20.20 -9.28
N ARG A 144 10.25 20.29 -10.22
CA ARG A 144 8.88 20.75 -9.90
C ARG A 144 8.18 19.83 -8.90
N LYS A 145 8.27 18.51 -9.07
CA LYS A 145 7.68 17.55 -8.13
C LYS A 145 8.25 17.70 -6.72
N VAL A 146 9.56 17.95 -6.58
CA VAL A 146 10.19 18.20 -5.28
C VAL A 146 9.71 19.53 -4.67
N GLU A 147 9.54 20.58 -5.48
CA GLU A 147 8.95 21.85 -5.04
C GLU A 147 7.50 21.69 -4.58
N GLU A 148 6.66 20.94 -5.34
CA GLU A 148 5.29 20.61 -4.94
C GLU A 148 5.25 19.80 -3.63
N ALA A 149 6.27 18.97 -3.38
CA ALA A 149 6.41 18.17 -2.16
C ALA A 149 7.08 18.94 -0.99
N ALA A 150 7.21 20.26 -1.07
CA ALA A 150 7.90 21.07 -0.05
C ALA A 150 7.35 20.86 1.37
N GLY A 151 6.06 20.64 1.52
CA GLY A 151 5.37 20.41 2.80
C GLY A 151 5.59 19.02 3.42
N TYR A 152 6.21 18.08 2.69
CA TYR A 152 6.45 16.72 3.18
C TYR A 152 7.89 16.57 3.71
N PRO A 153 8.10 16.09 4.94
CA PRO A 153 9.44 15.93 5.51
C PRO A 153 10.16 14.66 5.02
N ILE A 154 9.43 13.74 4.43
CA ILE A 154 9.92 12.44 3.94
C ILE A 154 9.53 12.29 2.48
N LEU A 155 10.50 12.03 1.61
CA LEU A 155 10.27 11.74 0.19
C LEU A 155 10.65 10.30 -0.13
N LYS A 156 9.77 9.59 -0.86
CA LYS A 156 10.08 8.29 -1.45
C LYS A 156 10.42 8.48 -2.92
N VAL A 157 11.59 8.05 -3.34
CA VAL A 157 12.14 8.27 -4.68
C VAL A 157 12.13 6.96 -5.45
N LYS A 158 11.47 6.95 -6.61
CA LYS A 158 11.54 5.81 -7.52
C LYS A 158 12.85 5.84 -8.29
N LEU A 159 13.55 4.70 -8.31
CA LEU A 159 14.80 4.46 -9.02
C LEU A 159 14.69 3.19 -9.88
N GLY A 160 15.81 2.67 -10.36
CA GLY A 160 15.89 1.45 -11.16
C GLY A 160 16.13 1.75 -12.64
N THR A 161 16.93 2.79 -12.93
CA THR A 161 17.36 3.18 -14.26
C THR A 161 18.89 3.38 -14.28
N ASP A 162 19.45 3.64 -15.46
CA ASP A 162 20.84 4.06 -15.64
C ASP A 162 21.13 5.49 -15.15
N ARG A 163 20.07 6.24 -14.79
CA ARG A 163 20.14 7.64 -14.33
C ARG A 163 19.93 7.80 -12.82
N ASP A 164 20.00 6.74 -12.03
CA ASP A 164 19.65 6.74 -10.60
C ASP A 164 20.43 7.79 -9.81
N GLU A 165 21.74 7.92 -10.03
CA GLU A 165 22.57 8.91 -9.36
C GLU A 165 22.20 10.35 -9.76
N GLU A 166 21.90 10.60 -11.04
CA GLU A 166 21.43 11.90 -11.52
C GLU A 166 20.11 12.29 -10.86
N VAL A 167 19.16 11.36 -10.82
CA VAL A 167 17.84 11.55 -10.17
C VAL A 167 18.01 11.90 -8.70
N LEU A 168 18.83 11.16 -7.96
CA LEU A 168 19.10 11.43 -6.55
C LEU A 168 19.75 12.78 -6.32
N ARG A 169 20.72 13.17 -7.16
CA ARG A 169 21.39 14.47 -7.06
C ARG A 169 20.39 15.63 -7.23
N ILE A 170 19.51 15.52 -8.23
CA ILE A 170 18.46 16.53 -8.47
C ILE A 170 17.51 16.61 -7.27
N ILE A 171 17.04 15.46 -6.77
CA ILE A 171 16.09 15.41 -5.65
C ILE A 171 16.75 15.93 -4.38
N ARG A 172 17.98 15.50 -4.05
CA ARG A 172 18.68 15.96 -2.83
C ARG A 172 18.93 17.46 -2.85
N GLN A 173 19.25 18.05 -4.03
CA GLN A 173 19.41 19.50 -4.16
C GLN A 173 18.14 20.27 -3.81
N GLY A 174 16.97 19.78 -4.22
CA GLY A 174 15.68 20.41 -3.92
C GLY A 174 15.11 20.03 -2.55
N ALA A 175 15.39 18.83 -2.07
CA ALA A 175 14.87 18.30 -0.81
C ALA A 175 15.62 18.81 0.43
N GLY A 176 16.88 19.30 0.29
CA GLY A 176 17.69 19.68 1.44
C GLY A 176 17.89 18.52 2.42
N ASP A 177 17.56 18.72 3.70
CA ASP A 177 17.77 17.75 4.79
C ASP A 177 16.56 16.78 4.98
N LYS A 178 15.59 16.77 4.07
CA LYS A 178 14.47 15.84 4.17
C LYS A 178 14.95 14.39 4.18
N VAL A 179 14.22 13.52 4.89
CA VAL A 179 14.45 12.07 4.84
C VAL A 179 14.16 11.57 3.42
N LEU A 180 15.07 10.80 2.85
CA LEU A 180 14.86 10.12 1.57
C LEU A 180 14.72 8.61 1.81
N ARG A 181 13.73 8.02 1.17
CA ARG A 181 13.53 6.58 1.01
C ARG A 181 13.60 6.26 -0.48
N VAL A 182 14.09 5.12 -0.82
CA VAL A 182 14.25 4.72 -2.23
C VAL A 182 13.48 3.44 -2.49
N ASP A 183 12.82 3.37 -3.64
CA ASP A 183 12.18 2.15 -4.15
C ASP A 183 12.70 1.87 -5.56
N ALA A 184 13.40 0.76 -5.70
CA ALA A 184 13.99 0.32 -6.96
C ALA A 184 13.03 -0.53 -7.81
N ASN A 185 11.90 -0.97 -7.24
CA ASN A 185 10.89 -1.78 -7.90
C ASN A 185 11.48 -3.02 -8.63
N ALA A 186 12.36 -3.75 -7.94
CA ALA A 186 12.99 -4.99 -8.40
C ALA A 186 13.87 -4.83 -9.66
N ALA A 187 14.51 -3.66 -9.84
CA ALA A 187 15.20 -3.35 -11.09
C ALA A 187 16.68 -3.75 -11.11
N TRP A 188 17.30 -4.07 -9.98
CA TRP A 188 18.74 -4.30 -9.91
C TRP A 188 19.10 -5.79 -9.76
N GLU A 189 20.31 -6.14 -10.20
CA GLU A 189 20.98 -7.40 -9.88
C GLU A 189 21.75 -7.28 -8.55
N ALA A 190 22.11 -8.38 -7.90
CA ALA A 190 22.63 -8.36 -6.52
C ALA A 190 23.93 -7.57 -6.33
N GLU A 191 24.90 -7.71 -7.24
CA GLU A 191 26.17 -6.97 -7.20
C GLU A 191 25.94 -5.49 -7.47
N GLU A 192 25.15 -5.15 -8.49
CA GLU A 192 24.75 -3.78 -8.80
C GLU A 192 24.03 -3.11 -7.62
N ALA A 193 23.09 -3.84 -7.01
CA ALA A 193 22.35 -3.37 -5.85
C ALA A 193 23.28 -3.01 -4.68
N LEU A 194 24.31 -3.82 -4.42
CA LEU A 194 25.27 -3.53 -3.35
C LEU A 194 26.02 -2.21 -3.59
N GLU A 195 26.48 -1.98 -4.82
CA GLU A 195 27.17 -0.74 -5.20
C GLU A 195 26.23 0.47 -5.13
N LYS A 196 25.00 0.33 -5.65
CA LYS A 196 23.99 1.39 -5.59
C LYS A 196 23.57 1.70 -4.15
N ILE A 197 23.40 0.70 -3.28
CA ILE A 197 23.08 0.93 -1.87
C ILE A 197 24.19 1.69 -1.14
N ALA A 198 25.45 1.44 -1.46
CA ALA A 198 26.55 2.24 -0.91
C ALA A 198 26.46 3.70 -1.35
N MET A 199 26.20 3.96 -2.64
CA MET A 199 25.93 5.31 -3.14
C MET A 199 24.71 5.94 -2.45
N LEU A 200 23.60 5.22 -2.27
CA LEU A 200 22.41 5.72 -1.57
C LEU A 200 22.72 6.18 -0.14
N ALA A 201 23.60 5.46 0.56
CA ALA A 201 24.03 5.84 1.91
C ALA A 201 24.77 7.18 1.91
N ASP A 202 25.58 7.46 0.90
CA ASP A 202 26.26 8.77 0.73
C ASP A 202 25.26 9.93 0.50
N PHE A 203 24.10 9.65 -0.09
CA PHE A 203 23.00 10.62 -0.22
C PHE A 203 22.12 10.71 1.03
N GLY A 204 22.41 9.99 2.11
CA GLY A 204 21.64 10.00 3.35
C GLY A 204 20.23 9.39 3.19
N VAL A 205 20.12 8.33 2.39
CA VAL A 205 18.89 7.55 2.25
C VAL A 205 18.65 6.70 3.51
N GLU A 206 17.42 6.61 3.98
CA GLU A 206 17.06 5.88 5.20
C GLU A 206 17.04 4.37 4.98
N PHE A 207 16.44 3.91 3.89
CA PHE A 207 16.39 2.50 3.49
C PHE A 207 16.14 2.36 1.97
N VAL A 208 16.37 1.16 1.44
CA VAL A 208 16.00 0.79 0.07
C VAL A 208 14.86 -0.23 0.08
N GLU A 209 13.83 0.03 -0.75
CA GLU A 209 12.70 -0.87 -0.96
C GLU A 209 12.91 -1.68 -2.24
N GLN A 210 12.66 -2.98 -2.15
CA GLN A 210 12.66 -3.96 -3.23
C GLN A 210 13.78 -3.77 -4.28
N PRO A 211 15.06 -3.90 -3.88
CA PRO A 211 16.17 -3.72 -4.84
C PRO A 211 16.22 -4.79 -5.91
N LEU A 212 15.93 -6.06 -5.59
CA LEU A 212 16.10 -7.23 -6.45
C LEU A 212 14.74 -7.84 -6.86
N PRO A 213 14.71 -8.68 -7.92
CA PRO A 213 13.56 -9.51 -8.25
C PRO A 213 13.06 -10.32 -7.03
N PRO A 214 11.73 -10.55 -6.91
CA PRO A 214 11.14 -11.19 -5.71
C PRO A 214 11.62 -12.61 -5.44
N ASP A 215 12.01 -13.34 -6.47
CA ASP A 215 12.46 -14.74 -6.43
C ASP A 215 13.99 -14.91 -6.26
N ASP A 216 14.77 -13.83 -6.30
CA ASP A 216 16.23 -13.85 -6.11
C ASP A 216 16.62 -13.95 -4.62
N ARG A 217 16.30 -15.11 -4.02
CA ARG A 217 16.59 -15.35 -2.60
C ARG A 217 18.09 -15.38 -2.27
N ASP A 218 18.92 -15.77 -3.21
CA ASP A 218 20.38 -15.83 -3.00
C ASP A 218 20.97 -14.41 -3.06
N GLY A 219 20.48 -13.57 -3.96
CA GLY A 219 20.82 -12.14 -4.01
C GLY A 219 20.41 -11.41 -2.72
N TYR A 220 19.19 -11.66 -2.20
CA TYR A 220 18.78 -11.09 -0.90
C TYR A 220 19.67 -11.57 0.26
N ARG A 221 20.05 -12.84 0.30
CA ARG A 221 20.97 -13.36 1.32
C ARG A 221 22.35 -12.71 1.20
N PHE A 222 22.83 -12.49 -0.02
CA PHE A 222 24.08 -11.79 -0.28
C PHE A 222 24.03 -10.33 0.20
N LEU A 223 22.92 -9.62 -0.04
CA LEU A 223 22.73 -8.23 0.39
C LEU A 223 22.57 -8.11 1.91
N HIS A 224 21.77 -8.98 2.55
CA HIS A 224 21.42 -8.86 3.98
C HIS A 224 22.63 -8.71 4.89
N GLY A 225 23.73 -9.42 4.60
CA GLY A 225 24.97 -9.36 5.40
C GLY A 225 25.94 -8.25 5.02
N LYS A 226 25.69 -7.47 3.94
CA LYS A 226 26.64 -6.52 3.36
C LYS A 226 26.06 -5.14 3.10
N SER A 227 24.76 -5.02 3.02
CA SER A 227 24.06 -3.78 2.72
C SER A 227 24.37 -2.70 3.76
N ALA A 228 24.76 -1.50 3.31
CA ALA A 228 24.96 -0.33 4.17
C ALA A 228 23.65 0.27 4.68
N LEU A 229 22.52 -0.06 4.05
CA LEU A 229 21.17 0.42 4.41
C LEU A 229 20.25 -0.76 4.68
N PRO A 230 19.20 -0.59 5.50
CA PRO A 230 18.12 -1.57 5.60
C PRO A 230 17.47 -1.85 4.24
N VAL A 231 17.13 -3.11 4.00
CA VAL A 231 16.37 -3.57 2.82
C VAL A 231 14.96 -3.93 3.26
N ILE A 232 13.97 -3.21 2.73
CA ILE A 232 12.53 -3.45 2.94
C ILE A 232 11.99 -4.10 1.67
N VAL A 233 11.31 -5.24 1.77
CA VAL A 233 10.76 -5.92 0.59
C VAL A 233 9.27 -5.63 0.43
N ASP A 234 8.84 -5.43 -0.82
CA ASP A 234 7.45 -5.20 -1.24
C ASP A 234 6.93 -6.41 -2.02
N GLU A 235 7.38 -6.58 -3.24
CA GLU A 235 6.92 -7.66 -4.13
C GLU A 235 7.31 -9.06 -3.64
N SER A 236 8.39 -9.17 -2.84
CA SER A 236 8.83 -10.43 -2.22
C SER A 236 7.97 -10.88 -1.03
N CYS A 237 7.04 -10.04 -0.57
CA CYS A 237 6.16 -10.34 0.57
C CYS A 237 4.72 -9.97 0.21
N VAL A 238 3.91 -10.93 -0.14
CA VAL A 238 2.55 -10.72 -0.59
C VAL A 238 1.53 -10.96 0.53
N ASP A 239 1.75 -11.99 1.34
CA ASP A 239 0.91 -12.32 2.49
C ASP A 239 1.73 -12.83 3.69
N SER A 240 1.05 -13.15 4.79
CA SER A 240 1.71 -13.56 6.04
C SER A 240 2.50 -14.86 5.94
N SER A 241 2.21 -15.71 4.97
CA SER A 241 2.93 -16.99 4.78
C SER A 241 4.34 -16.79 4.21
N ASP A 242 4.62 -15.67 3.53
CA ASP A 242 5.93 -15.34 2.98
C ASP A 242 6.92 -14.93 4.09
N ILE A 243 6.41 -14.30 5.17
CA ILE A 243 7.23 -13.60 6.17
C ILE A 243 8.28 -14.47 6.85
N PRO A 244 7.99 -15.71 7.32
CA PRO A 244 9.01 -16.55 7.94
C PRO A 244 10.19 -16.86 7.01
N GLY A 245 9.92 -16.91 5.70
CA GLY A 245 10.95 -17.15 4.68
C GLY A 245 11.87 -15.95 4.41
N LEU A 246 11.54 -14.76 4.92
CA LEU A 246 12.31 -13.52 4.73
C LEU A 246 13.30 -13.23 5.86
N VAL A 247 13.24 -13.99 6.95
CA VAL A 247 14.19 -13.87 8.07
C VAL A 247 15.60 -14.17 7.56
N GLY A 248 16.53 -13.22 7.77
CA GLY A 248 17.90 -13.30 7.25
C GLY A 248 18.05 -13.00 5.76
N LEU A 249 16.97 -12.53 5.09
CA LEU A 249 16.99 -12.05 3.72
C LEU A 249 16.66 -10.55 3.62
N ALA A 250 15.77 -10.06 4.45
CA ALA A 250 15.35 -8.67 4.49
C ALA A 250 15.37 -8.12 5.92
N HIS A 251 15.39 -6.80 6.06
CA HIS A 251 15.30 -6.09 7.34
C HIS A 251 13.86 -5.75 7.69
N GLY A 252 12.98 -5.69 6.70
CA GLY A 252 11.57 -5.41 6.89
C GLY A 252 10.73 -5.72 5.66
N ILE A 253 9.42 -5.51 5.80
CA ILE A 253 8.44 -5.75 4.74
C ILE A 253 7.58 -4.52 4.51
N ASN A 254 7.09 -4.33 3.28
CA ASN A 254 6.06 -3.35 2.95
C ASN A 254 4.71 -4.05 2.72
N ILE A 255 3.74 -3.76 3.57
CA ILE A 255 2.38 -4.30 3.49
C ILE A 255 1.53 -3.34 2.67
N LYS A 256 0.87 -3.85 1.63
CA LYS A 256 -0.16 -3.13 0.88
C LYS A 256 -1.46 -3.94 0.95
N LEU A 257 -2.53 -3.33 1.44
CA LEU A 257 -3.78 -4.04 1.67
C LEU A 257 -4.39 -4.59 0.38
N ALA A 258 -4.28 -3.84 -0.73
CA ALA A 258 -4.69 -4.31 -2.06
C ALA A 258 -3.90 -5.55 -2.51
N LYS A 259 -2.63 -5.68 -2.08
CA LYS A 259 -1.75 -6.81 -2.41
C LYS A 259 -2.00 -8.03 -1.53
N CYS A 260 -2.23 -7.85 -0.23
CA CYS A 260 -2.35 -8.97 0.71
C CYS A 260 -3.78 -9.52 0.85
N GLY A 261 -4.80 -8.77 0.45
CA GLY A 261 -6.19 -9.23 0.53
C GLY A 261 -7.01 -8.57 1.64
N GLY A 262 -6.54 -7.43 2.18
CA GLY A 262 -7.34 -6.59 3.05
C GLY A 262 -6.81 -6.41 4.48
N PRO A 263 -7.56 -5.65 5.34
CA PRO A 263 -7.08 -5.22 6.65
C PRO A 263 -6.83 -6.38 7.62
N ARG A 264 -7.59 -7.46 7.54
CA ARG A 264 -7.41 -8.62 8.40
C ARG A 264 -6.09 -9.36 8.13
N GLU A 265 -5.75 -9.57 6.85
CA GLU A 265 -4.46 -10.13 6.47
C GLU A 265 -3.33 -9.15 6.79
N GLY A 266 -3.55 -7.86 6.58
CA GLY A 266 -2.61 -6.80 6.99
C GLY A 266 -2.25 -6.88 8.48
N LEU A 267 -3.23 -7.02 9.37
CA LEU A 267 -3.01 -7.23 10.81
C LEU A 267 -2.18 -8.50 11.08
N ARG A 268 -2.52 -9.62 10.41
CA ARG A 268 -1.78 -10.88 10.53
C ARG A 268 -0.33 -10.72 10.10
N MET A 269 -0.08 -10.04 8.98
CA MET A 269 1.25 -9.73 8.48
C MET A 269 2.05 -8.89 9.49
N ILE A 270 1.47 -7.82 10.05
CA ILE A 270 2.12 -6.96 11.05
C ILE A 270 2.59 -7.80 12.25
N HIS A 271 1.69 -8.59 12.84
CA HIS A 271 2.03 -9.39 14.02
C HIS A 271 3.05 -10.50 13.70
N THR A 272 2.96 -11.12 12.52
CA THR A 272 3.93 -12.13 12.08
C THR A 272 5.31 -11.51 11.87
N ALA A 273 5.40 -10.35 11.19
CA ALA A 273 6.66 -9.65 10.97
C ALA A 273 7.33 -9.23 12.29
N ARG A 274 6.55 -8.68 13.23
CA ARG A 274 7.04 -8.33 14.57
C ARG A 274 7.57 -9.56 15.31
N SER A 275 6.87 -10.68 15.24
CA SER A 275 7.32 -11.95 15.86
C SER A 275 8.61 -12.50 15.22
N CYS A 276 8.84 -12.20 13.96
CA CYS A 276 10.06 -12.55 13.21
C CYS A 276 11.18 -11.51 13.36
N GLY A 277 10.99 -10.43 14.12
CA GLY A 277 11.99 -9.36 14.30
C GLY A 277 12.18 -8.44 13.09
N LEU A 278 11.22 -8.41 12.15
CA LEU A 278 11.26 -7.57 10.96
C LEU A 278 10.61 -6.21 11.20
N GLN A 279 11.16 -5.17 10.59
CA GLN A 279 10.52 -3.86 10.48
C GLN A 279 9.28 -3.94 9.58
N VAL A 280 8.32 -3.09 9.86
CA VAL A 280 7.06 -3.07 9.12
C VAL A 280 6.82 -1.69 8.53
N MET A 281 6.60 -1.67 7.22
CA MET A 281 6.10 -0.54 6.47
C MET A 281 4.68 -0.84 6.02
N ILE A 282 3.81 0.16 6.02
CA ILE A 282 2.51 0.09 5.34
C ILE A 282 2.53 1.05 4.15
N GLY A 283 2.26 0.52 2.99
CA GLY A 283 2.19 1.27 1.74
C GLY A 283 0.83 1.17 1.06
N CYS A 284 0.74 1.79 -0.11
CA CYS A 284 -0.45 1.77 -0.94
C CYS A 284 -0.10 1.61 -2.42
N MET A 285 -1.12 1.47 -3.23
CA MET A 285 -1.10 1.72 -4.68
C MET A 285 -1.62 3.15 -4.96
N LEU A 286 -1.97 3.46 -6.20
CA LEU A 286 -2.62 4.74 -6.54
C LEU A 286 -4.12 4.68 -6.18
N GLU A 287 -4.44 4.50 -4.90
CA GLU A 287 -5.79 4.29 -4.38
C GLU A 287 -6.45 5.61 -4.01
N SER A 288 -7.80 5.64 -4.01
CA SER A 288 -8.57 6.76 -3.46
C SER A 288 -8.53 6.78 -1.93
N THR A 289 -9.08 7.82 -1.31
CA THR A 289 -9.25 7.86 0.16
C THR A 289 -9.98 6.62 0.68
N LEU A 290 -10.89 6.03 -0.09
CA LEU A 290 -11.56 4.78 0.29
C LEU A 290 -10.59 3.60 0.39
N GLY A 291 -9.63 3.47 -0.54
CA GLY A 291 -8.61 2.41 -0.52
C GLY A 291 -7.54 2.65 0.56
N ILE A 292 -7.18 3.93 0.79
CA ILE A 292 -6.17 4.33 1.79
C ILE A 292 -6.67 4.19 3.23
N ALA A 293 -7.95 4.47 3.49
CA ALA A 293 -8.50 4.58 4.83
C ALA A 293 -8.21 3.35 5.74
N PRO A 294 -8.40 2.10 5.31
CA PRO A 294 -8.14 0.96 6.18
C PRO A 294 -6.65 0.86 6.56
N ALA A 295 -5.72 1.23 5.68
CA ALA A 295 -4.28 1.28 5.97
C ALA A 295 -3.96 2.41 6.97
N ALA A 296 -4.60 3.57 6.85
CA ALA A 296 -4.47 4.67 7.79
C ALA A 296 -4.87 4.27 9.22
N HIS A 297 -5.93 3.47 9.38
CA HIS A 297 -6.34 2.95 10.68
C HIS A 297 -5.33 1.98 11.31
N LEU A 298 -4.50 1.31 10.50
CA LEU A 298 -3.46 0.38 10.96
C LEU A 298 -2.10 1.07 11.20
N ALA A 299 -1.94 2.32 10.77
CA ALA A 299 -0.64 2.99 10.70
C ALA A 299 0.09 3.10 12.05
N SER A 300 -0.62 3.09 13.18
CA SER A 300 0.01 3.11 14.52
C SER A 300 0.75 1.81 14.90
N LEU A 301 0.64 0.75 14.09
CA LEU A 301 1.32 -0.54 14.34
C LEU A 301 2.64 -0.68 13.58
N VAL A 302 2.99 0.28 12.73
CA VAL A 302 4.11 0.14 11.80
C VAL A 302 5.25 1.14 12.08
N ASP A 303 6.44 0.86 11.54
CA ASP A 303 7.61 1.76 11.68
C ASP A 303 7.61 2.84 10.60
N TYR A 304 7.10 2.50 9.41
CA TYR A 304 7.13 3.37 8.23
C TYR A 304 5.77 3.39 7.54
N ALA A 305 5.41 4.54 6.97
CA ALA A 305 4.21 4.68 6.18
C ALA A 305 4.49 5.36 4.83
N ASP A 306 3.72 4.95 3.80
CA ASP A 306 3.74 5.47 2.43
C ASP A 306 2.31 5.41 1.90
N LEU A 307 1.45 6.33 2.37
CA LEU A 307 0.01 6.33 2.14
C LEU A 307 -0.44 7.54 1.31
N ASP A 308 0.36 7.96 0.36
CA ASP A 308 0.15 9.14 -0.47
C ASP A 308 -0.69 8.89 -1.74
N GLY A 309 -1.16 7.68 -1.98
CA GLY A 309 -1.87 7.29 -3.20
C GLY A 309 -3.02 8.25 -3.58
N ALA A 310 -3.87 8.61 -2.62
CA ALA A 310 -4.97 9.55 -2.84
C ALA A 310 -4.49 10.97 -3.17
N ALA A 311 -3.37 11.41 -2.57
CA ALA A 311 -2.76 12.71 -2.85
C ALA A 311 -2.16 12.80 -4.26
N LEU A 312 -1.84 11.68 -4.87
CA LEU A 312 -1.31 11.58 -6.24
C LEU A 312 -2.42 11.52 -7.32
N LEU A 313 -3.69 11.34 -6.95
CA LEU A 313 -4.81 11.35 -7.90
C LEU A 313 -5.21 12.77 -8.29
N ALA A 314 -5.63 12.95 -9.54
CA ALA A 314 -6.14 14.23 -10.03
C ALA A 314 -7.44 14.67 -9.31
N THR A 315 -8.27 13.71 -8.97
CA THR A 315 -9.53 13.92 -8.22
C THR A 315 -9.83 12.72 -7.33
N ASP A 316 -10.29 12.98 -6.13
CA ASP A 316 -10.80 11.97 -5.21
C ASP A 316 -12.25 12.29 -4.83
N PRO A 317 -13.21 11.39 -5.06
CA PRO A 317 -14.61 11.63 -4.70
C PRO A 317 -14.92 11.26 -3.25
N PHE A 318 -13.93 10.85 -2.48
CA PHE A 318 -14.09 10.52 -1.07
C PHE A 318 -13.33 11.50 -0.18
N VAL A 319 -13.86 11.69 1.01
CA VAL A 319 -13.21 12.41 2.11
C VAL A 319 -13.19 11.51 3.34
N GLY A 320 -12.13 11.60 4.13
CA GLY A 320 -11.99 10.74 5.31
C GLY A 320 -10.55 10.56 5.77
N PRO A 321 -10.25 9.44 6.42
CA PRO A 321 -8.90 9.07 6.83
C PRO A 321 -7.90 9.07 5.68
N GLY A 322 -6.69 9.56 5.96
CA GLY A 322 -5.63 9.69 4.98
C GLY A 322 -4.62 10.73 5.38
N LEU A 323 -3.96 11.34 4.40
CA LEU A 323 -2.93 12.34 4.64
C LEU A 323 -3.50 13.75 4.79
N GLN A 324 -3.03 14.45 5.82
CA GLN A 324 -3.11 15.91 5.95
C GLN A 324 -1.68 16.45 6.01
N GLY A 325 -1.14 16.87 4.86
CA GLY A 325 0.30 17.00 4.70
C GLY A 325 0.97 15.63 4.85
N ALA A 326 1.99 15.50 5.71
CA ALA A 326 2.65 14.22 5.97
C ALA A 326 2.00 13.41 7.13
N GLU A 327 1.09 14.01 7.88
CA GLU A 327 0.44 13.35 9.01
C GLU A 327 -0.69 12.44 8.55
N ILE A 328 -0.74 11.23 9.09
CA ILE A 328 -1.84 10.30 8.88
C ILE A 328 -2.94 10.64 9.88
N ARG A 329 -4.10 11.04 9.38
CA ARG A 329 -5.26 11.40 10.19
C ARG A 329 -6.36 10.37 10.02
N VAL A 330 -6.88 9.89 11.13
CA VAL A 330 -8.09 9.08 11.19
C VAL A 330 -9.08 9.77 12.13
N GLY A 331 -10.34 9.82 11.74
CA GLY A 331 -11.38 10.44 12.53
C GLY A 331 -11.97 9.50 13.59
N ASP A 332 -12.97 10.02 14.33
CA ASP A 332 -13.78 9.25 15.29
C ASP A 332 -15.07 8.69 14.66
N GLY A 333 -15.28 8.91 13.36
CA GLY A 333 -16.44 8.38 12.64
C GLY A 333 -16.45 6.84 12.62
N PRO A 334 -17.64 6.20 12.68
CA PRO A 334 -17.75 4.74 12.71
C PRO A 334 -17.30 4.11 11.39
N GLY A 335 -16.82 2.88 11.48
CA GLY A 335 -16.26 2.13 10.35
C GLY A 335 -14.94 2.74 9.87
N LEU A 336 -14.82 2.91 8.56
CA LEU A 336 -13.70 3.61 7.93
C LEU A 336 -13.70 5.13 8.20
N GLY A 337 -14.86 5.73 8.52
CA GLY A 337 -14.99 7.18 8.60
C GLY A 337 -14.84 7.87 7.24
N VAL A 338 -15.11 7.16 6.14
CA VAL A 338 -15.06 7.68 4.77
C VAL A 338 -16.46 8.08 4.33
N GLU A 339 -16.57 9.25 3.69
CA GLU A 339 -17.80 9.77 3.09
C GLU A 339 -17.56 10.06 1.60
N ARG A 340 -18.58 9.87 0.80
CA ARG A 340 -18.57 10.29 -0.62
C ARG A 340 -18.88 11.79 -0.68
N ALA A 341 -17.97 12.57 -1.32
CA ALA A 341 -18.07 14.03 -1.45
C ALA A 341 -19.14 14.48 -2.45
#